data_bf0b4a48dbb4e5e7bef7b725d53048ca
#
_entry.id   bf0b4a48dbb4e5e7bef7b725d53048ca
#
_cell.length_a   1.000
_cell.length_b   1.000
_cell.length_c   1.000
_cell.angle_alpha   90.00
_cell.angle_beta   90.00
_cell.angle_gamma   90.00
#
_symmetry.space_group_name_H-M   'P 1'
#
loop_
_entity.id
_entity.type
_entity.pdbx_description
1 polymer ?
#
loop_
_entity_poly.entity_id
_entity_poly.type
_entity_poly.pdbx_seq_one_letter_code
_entity_poly.pdbx_strand_id
1 'polypeptide(L)'
;TLFGATYCVLAPEHELVSKITTPEHMEEVNNYITLAASKSDLERTDLIKEKSGIFTGSYAINPVNGKKIPIWISDYVLATYGTGAIMAVPAHDQRDYEFATKFGIDIIPVIDGGDISNSAYAGDGLHINSDFLDGLNKTDAIDKIIDWLESKNIGKKKINYKLREWIFARQRYWGEPIPIVYLDDEMRALADSDLPLKLPELEDYGPSKTGASPLDKATDWVNTTFEGKP
;
A
#
# COMPACT_ATOMS: atom_id res chain seq x y z
N THR A 1 0.38 4.68 17.92
CA THR A 1 1.67 5.14 17.35
C THR A 1 1.58 6.42 16.50
N LEU A 2 0.40 7.05 16.36
CA LEU A 2 0.18 8.24 15.51
C LEU A 2 1.11 9.42 15.87
N PHE A 3 1.45 9.59 17.15
CA PHE A 3 2.42 10.62 17.60
C PHE A 3 3.84 10.40 17.09
N GLY A 4 4.21 9.16 16.78
CA GLY A 4 5.52 8.79 16.22
C GLY A 4 5.57 8.80 14.69
N ALA A 5 4.48 9.20 14.01
CA ALA A 5 4.46 9.33 12.58
C ALA A 5 5.29 10.53 12.13
N THR A 6 6.37 10.28 11.40
CA THR A 6 7.31 11.32 10.96
C THR A 6 7.29 11.56 9.46
N TYR A 7 6.67 10.68 8.69
CA TYR A 7 6.42 10.86 7.26
C TYR A 7 5.24 10.00 6.77
N CYS A 8 4.75 10.29 5.58
CA CYS A 8 3.78 9.47 4.86
C CYS A 8 4.42 8.90 3.60
N VAL A 9 3.99 7.70 3.18
CA VAL A 9 4.41 7.10 1.92
C VAL A 9 3.19 6.67 1.13
N LEU A 10 3.18 7.03 -0.14
CA LEU A 10 2.17 6.59 -1.11
C LEU A 10 2.77 5.53 -2.03
N ALA A 11 1.93 4.62 -2.49
CA ALA A 11 2.25 3.78 -3.62
C ALA A 11 2.53 4.67 -4.85
N PRO A 12 3.50 4.34 -5.72
CA PRO A 12 3.80 5.14 -6.91
C PRO A 12 2.58 5.34 -7.82
N GLU A 13 1.65 4.37 -7.84
CA GLU A 13 0.43 4.35 -8.64
C GLU A 13 -0.76 5.07 -7.99
N HIS A 14 -0.59 5.58 -6.77
CA HIS A 14 -1.69 6.19 -6.03
C HIS A 14 -2.18 7.48 -6.70
N GLU A 15 -3.49 7.63 -6.85
CA GLU A 15 -4.13 8.76 -7.55
C GLU A 15 -3.76 10.16 -7.02
N LEU A 16 -3.39 10.26 -5.76
CA LEU A 16 -2.97 11.52 -5.15
C LEU A 16 -1.59 11.97 -5.62
N VAL A 17 -0.72 11.07 -6.07
CA VAL A 17 0.67 11.40 -6.39
C VAL A 17 0.75 12.53 -7.42
N SER A 18 0.02 12.42 -8.52
CA SER A 18 -0.02 13.44 -9.55
C SER A 18 -0.62 14.78 -9.09
N LYS A 19 -1.51 14.73 -8.09
CA LYS A 19 -2.22 15.91 -7.58
C LYS A 19 -1.40 16.71 -6.57
N ILE A 20 -0.52 16.05 -5.82
CA ILE A 20 0.23 16.66 -4.71
C ILE A 20 1.70 16.86 -5.01
N THR A 21 2.24 16.26 -6.06
CA THR A 21 3.65 16.47 -6.44
C THR A 21 3.86 17.90 -6.90
N THR A 22 4.85 18.55 -6.30
CA THR A 22 5.20 19.93 -6.70
C THR A 22 5.91 19.95 -8.05
N PRO A 23 5.82 21.05 -8.82
CA PRO A 23 6.43 21.12 -10.15
C PRO A 23 7.93 20.79 -10.17
N GLU A 24 8.67 21.14 -9.11
CA GLU A 24 10.09 20.91 -8.99
C GLU A 24 10.45 19.42 -8.86
N HIS A 25 9.54 18.61 -8.32
CA HIS A 25 9.71 17.17 -8.09
C HIS A 25 9.04 16.30 -9.18
N MET A 26 8.27 16.90 -10.08
CA MET A 26 7.41 16.16 -11.02
C MET A 26 8.21 15.22 -11.93
N GLU A 27 9.35 15.65 -12.43
CA GLU A 27 10.19 14.85 -13.32
C GLU A 27 10.75 13.62 -12.60
N GLU A 28 11.32 13.79 -11.41
CA GLU A 28 11.88 12.70 -10.62
C GLU A 28 10.80 11.70 -10.18
N VAL A 29 9.63 12.19 -9.78
CA VAL A 29 8.47 11.39 -9.40
C VAL A 29 7.98 10.55 -10.58
N ASN A 30 7.82 11.14 -11.78
CA ASN A 30 7.38 10.40 -12.98
C ASN A 30 8.39 9.32 -13.40
N ASN A 31 9.68 9.62 -13.33
CA ASN A 31 10.73 8.65 -13.61
C ASN A 31 10.68 7.48 -12.62
N TYR A 32 10.46 7.77 -11.33
CA TYR A 32 10.33 6.75 -10.30
C TYR A 32 9.08 5.88 -10.49
N ILE A 33 7.93 6.47 -10.83
CA ILE A 33 6.69 5.73 -11.14
C ILE A 33 6.95 4.73 -12.27
N THR A 34 7.61 5.17 -13.35
CA THR A 34 7.94 4.32 -14.49
C THR A 34 8.85 3.15 -14.08
N LEU A 35 9.85 3.43 -13.25
CA LEU A 35 10.76 2.41 -12.71
C LEU A 35 10.02 1.42 -11.80
N ALA A 36 9.15 1.90 -10.92
CA ALA A 36 8.38 1.06 -10.01
C ALA A 36 7.40 0.14 -10.77
N ALA A 37 6.76 0.66 -11.82
CA ALA A 37 5.84 -0.12 -12.65
C ALA A 37 6.51 -1.28 -13.42
N SER A 38 7.82 -1.22 -13.65
CA SER A 38 8.58 -2.31 -14.27
C SER A 38 8.89 -3.48 -13.33
N LYS A 39 8.66 -3.33 -12.02
CA LYS A 39 8.96 -4.33 -10.99
C LYS A 39 7.71 -5.13 -10.64
N SER A 40 7.89 -6.42 -10.37
CA SER A 40 6.81 -7.25 -9.80
C SER A 40 6.56 -6.91 -8.33
N ASP A 41 5.37 -7.23 -7.82
CA ASP A 41 5.04 -7.05 -6.39
C ASP A 41 6.02 -7.77 -5.46
N LEU A 42 6.54 -8.92 -5.88
CA LEU A 42 7.53 -9.68 -5.11
C LEU A 42 8.86 -8.90 -5.01
N GLU A 43 9.34 -8.36 -6.10
CA GLU A 43 10.56 -7.54 -6.13
C GLU A 43 10.40 -6.24 -5.35
N ARG A 44 9.19 -5.68 -5.31
CA ARG A 44 8.88 -4.47 -4.56
C ARG A 44 8.83 -4.71 -3.06
N THR A 45 8.33 -5.85 -2.62
CA THR A 45 8.14 -6.19 -1.19
C THR A 45 9.29 -6.97 -0.56
N ASP A 46 10.37 -7.22 -1.28
CA ASP A 46 11.55 -7.90 -0.75
C ASP A 46 12.16 -7.07 0.40
N LEU A 47 12.20 -7.68 1.58
CA LEU A 47 12.73 -7.05 2.80
C LEU A 47 14.25 -6.83 2.78
N ILE A 48 14.96 -7.60 1.96
CA ILE A 48 16.44 -7.55 1.85
C ILE A 48 16.88 -6.39 0.96
N LYS A 49 15.97 -5.88 0.13
CA LYS A 49 16.28 -4.83 -0.83
C LYS A 49 16.47 -3.48 -0.15
N GLU A 50 17.46 -2.75 -0.62
CA GLU A 50 17.68 -1.35 -0.23
C GLU A 50 16.44 -0.51 -0.51
N LYS A 51 15.96 0.22 0.50
CA LYS A 51 14.76 1.07 0.36
C LYS A 51 14.99 2.20 -0.62
N SER A 52 14.05 2.42 -1.52
CA SER A 52 14.06 3.50 -2.49
C SER A 52 12.79 4.35 -2.34
N GLY A 53 12.87 5.60 -2.70
CA GLY A 53 11.74 6.51 -2.67
C GLY A 53 12.11 7.90 -3.15
N ILE A 54 11.08 8.68 -3.51
CA ILE A 54 11.23 10.07 -3.96
C ILE A 54 10.28 10.95 -3.14
N PHE A 55 10.78 12.10 -2.71
CA PHE A 55 9.97 13.11 -2.05
C PHE A 55 9.06 13.81 -3.07
N THR A 56 7.79 14.02 -2.72
CA THR A 56 6.81 14.65 -3.63
C THR A 56 6.87 16.17 -3.62
N GLY A 57 7.64 16.78 -2.71
CA GLY A 57 7.62 18.22 -2.45
C GLY A 57 6.48 18.65 -1.50
N SER A 58 5.56 17.77 -1.17
CA SER A 58 4.38 18.06 -0.36
C SER A 58 4.44 17.46 1.04
N TYR A 59 3.59 18.00 1.91
CA TYR A 59 3.52 17.61 3.32
C TYR A 59 2.08 17.31 3.73
N ALA A 60 1.91 16.33 4.61
CA ALA A 60 0.68 16.09 5.35
C ALA A 60 0.75 16.76 6.73
N ILE A 61 -0.41 17.00 7.34
CA ILE A 61 -0.49 17.46 8.72
C ILE A 61 -0.84 16.27 9.61
N ASN A 62 0.03 15.95 10.56
CA ASN A 62 -0.29 14.96 11.57
C ASN A 62 -1.37 15.54 12.52
N PRO A 63 -2.57 14.95 12.57
CA PRO A 63 -3.70 15.56 13.28
C PRO A 63 -3.53 15.63 14.80
N VAL A 64 -2.69 14.78 15.40
CA VAL A 64 -2.55 14.75 16.87
C VAL A 64 -1.62 15.83 17.41
N ASN A 65 -0.67 16.33 16.60
CA ASN A 65 0.33 17.30 17.07
C ASN A 65 0.49 18.50 16.11
N GLY A 66 -0.24 18.54 15.00
CA GLY A 66 -0.19 19.62 14.01
C GLY A 66 1.12 19.72 13.22
N LYS A 67 2.03 18.78 13.37
CA LYS A 67 3.32 18.80 12.65
C LYS A 67 3.14 18.50 11.18
N LYS A 68 3.89 19.20 10.35
CA LYS A 68 4.03 18.87 8.92
C LYS A 68 4.98 17.68 8.80
N ILE A 69 4.53 16.63 8.11
CA ILE A 69 5.31 15.44 7.80
C ILE A 69 5.43 15.29 6.28
N PRO A 70 6.63 15.02 5.73
CA PRO A 70 6.82 14.93 4.29
C PRO A 70 6.09 13.73 3.69
N ILE A 71 5.61 13.89 2.45
CA ILE A 71 4.97 12.83 1.69
C ILE A 71 5.95 12.32 0.63
N TRP A 72 6.24 11.04 0.71
CA TRP A 72 7.11 10.31 -0.19
C TRP A 72 6.31 9.34 -1.06
N ILE A 73 6.88 8.91 -2.17
CA ILE A 73 6.47 7.70 -2.88
C ILE A 73 7.55 6.64 -2.72
N SER A 74 7.16 5.39 -2.59
CA SER A 74 8.10 4.27 -2.53
C SER A 74 7.49 2.99 -3.07
N ASP A 75 8.33 2.18 -3.71
CA ASP A 75 7.92 0.93 -4.34
C ASP A 75 7.57 -0.19 -3.36
N TYR A 76 7.95 -0.09 -2.08
CA TYR A 76 7.53 -1.06 -1.07
C TYR A 76 6.08 -0.91 -0.62
N VAL A 77 5.42 0.20 -0.98
CA VAL A 77 3.98 0.41 -0.76
C VAL A 77 3.21 -0.02 -2.00
N LEU A 78 2.26 -0.93 -1.82
CA LEU A 78 1.43 -1.44 -2.90
C LEU A 78 0.07 -0.76 -2.91
N ALA A 79 -0.39 -0.31 -4.07
CA ALA A 79 -1.74 0.28 -4.24
C ALA A 79 -2.85 -0.74 -3.97
N THR A 80 -2.57 -2.04 -4.15
CA THR A 80 -3.51 -3.14 -3.90
C THR A 80 -3.66 -3.51 -2.43
N TYR A 81 -2.86 -2.92 -1.53
CA TYR A 81 -2.90 -3.20 -0.11
C TYR A 81 -3.41 -1.99 0.69
N GLY A 82 -4.57 -2.15 1.31
CA GLY A 82 -5.21 -1.08 2.07
C GLY A 82 -5.64 0.08 1.18
N THR A 83 -5.15 1.27 1.51
CA THR A 83 -5.42 2.51 0.74
C THR A 83 -4.32 2.86 -0.24
N GLY A 84 -3.24 2.09 -0.32
CA GLY A 84 -2.02 2.48 -1.04
C GLY A 84 -1.27 3.65 -0.41
N ALA A 85 -1.61 4.00 0.82
CA ALA A 85 -0.97 5.05 1.61
C ALA A 85 -0.66 4.53 3.01
N ILE A 86 0.52 4.79 3.51
CA ILE A 86 0.93 4.43 4.87
C ILE A 86 1.37 5.65 5.66
N MET A 87 1.08 5.61 6.94
CA MET A 87 1.64 6.47 7.95
C MET A 87 2.88 5.75 8.52
N ALA A 88 4.05 6.31 8.30
CA ALA A 88 5.30 5.68 8.70
C ALA A 88 5.70 6.05 10.12
N VAL A 89 6.03 5.02 10.90
CA VAL A 89 6.44 5.16 12.31
C VAL A 89 7.81 4.49 12.50
N PRO A 90 8.91 5.16 12.14
CA PRO A 90 10.24 4.55 12.05
C PRO A 90 10.74 3.92 13.35
N ALA A 91 10.38 4.47 14.50
CA ALA A 91 10.81 3.92 15.78
C ALA A 91 10.26 2.51 16.06
N HIS A 92 9.15 2.10 15.38
CA HIS A 92 8.39 0.88 15.70
C HIS A 92 8.07 -0.02 14.51
N ASP A 93 8.54 0.33 13.31
CA ASP A 93 8.52 -0.54 12.12
C ASP A 93 9.90 -0.54 11.47
N GLN A 94 10.45 -1.74 11.24
CA GLN A 94 11.83 -1.88 10.72
C GLN A 94 11.98 -1.34 9.30
N ARG A 95 10.97 -1.47 8.45
CA ARG A 95 11.03 -0.94 7.07
C ARG A 95 11.03 0.57 7.07
N ASP A 96 10.20 1.15 7.93
CA ASP A 96 10.12 2.59 8.11
C ASP A 96 11.42 3.14 8.72
N TYR A 97 12.04 2.38 9.64
CA TYR A 97 13.33 2.72 10.25
C TYR A 97 14.45 2.81 9.21
N GLU A 98 14.57 1.79 8.37
CA GLU A 98 15.57 1.74 7.31
C GLU A 98 15.39 2.87 6.30
N PHE A 99 14.15 3.16 5.93
CA PHE A 99 13.80 4.27 5.05
C PHE A 99 14.14 5.61 5.69
N ALA A 100 13.71 5.85 6.93
CA ALA A 100 13.97 7.09 7.65
C ALA A 100 15.48 7.33 7.84
N THR A 101 16.23 6.28 8.18
CA THR A 101 17.69 6.35 8.33
C THR A 101 18.35 6.74 7.01
N LYS A 102 17.94 6.12 5.91
CA LYS A 102 18.48 6.40 4.57
C LYS A 102 18.24 7.84 4.13
N PHE A 103 17.06 8.37 4.39
CA PHE A 103 16.64 9.70 3.91
C PHE A 103 16.78 10.81 4.97
N GLY A 104 17.37 10.51 6.13
CA GLY A 104 17.59 11.50 7.20
C GLY A 104 16.31 12.04 7.81
N ILE A 105 15.27 11.21 7.91
CA ILE A 105 13.97 11.58 8.50
C ILE A 105 14.01 11.27 10.00
N ASP A 106 13.35 12.10 10.81
CA ASP A 106 13.31 11.95 12.25
C ASP A 106 12.73 10.60 12.68
N ILE A 107 13.33 9.99 13.71
CA ILE A 107 12.87 8.75 14.34
C ILE A 107 12.47 9.07 15.77
N ILE A 108 11.18 9.04 16.06
CA ILE A 108 10.61 9.43 17.35
C ILE A 108 10.05 8.21 18.07
N PRO A 109 10.65 7.77 19.19
CA PRO A 109 10.11 6.66 19.98
C PRO A 109 8.83 7.08 20.70
N VAL A 110 7.81 6.25 20.60
CA VAL A 110 6.49 6.46 21.24
C VAL A 110 6.05 5.26 22.08
N ILE A 111 6.87 4.22 22.16
CA ILE A 111 6.73 3.08 23.06
C ILE A 111 8.03 2.94 23.84
N ASP A 112 7.93 2.86 25.15
CA ASP A 112 9.06 2.63 26.06
C ASP A 112 9.51 1.15 26.04
N GLY A 113 10.77 0.90 26.38
CA GLY A 113 11.30 -0.45 26.64
C GLY A 113 12.30 -0.99 25.63
N GLY A 114 12.68 -0.23 24.60
CA GLY A 114 13.66 -0.66 23.60
C GLY A 114 14.67 0.39 23.18
N ASP A 115 15.87 -0.08 22.81
CA ASP A 115 16.90 0.76 22.18
C ASP A 115 16.63 0.86 20.67
N ILE A 116 16.44 2.09 20.18
CA ILE A 116 16.20 2.38 18.77
C ILE A 116 17.46 2.94 18.07
N SER A 117 18.64 2.82 18.66
CA SER A 117 19.87 3.39 18.09
C SER A 117 20.29 2.73 16.78
N ASN A 118 19.96 1.44 16.58
CA ASN A 118 20.39 0.65 15.43
C ASN A 118 19.24 -0.08 14.68
N SER A 119 18.07 -0.13 15.26
CA SER A 119 16.90 -0.78 14.67
C SER A 119 15.61 -0.30 15.31
N ALA A 120 14.49 -0.52 14.65
CA ALA A 120 13.17 -0.25 15.23
C ALA A 120 12.89 -1.18 16.42
N TYR A 121 12.17 -0.66 17.40
CA TYR A 121 11.64 -1.44 18.51
C TYR A 121 10.18 -1.84 18.26
N ALA A 122 9.94 -3.09 17.95
CA ALA A 122 8.62 -3.63 17.67
C ALA A 122 7.97 -4.34 18.90
N GLY A 123 8.57 -4.21 20.09
CA GLY A 123 8.06 -4.80 21.32
C GLY A 123 6.89 -4.03 21.94
N ASP A 124 6.38 -4.57 23.03
CA ASP A 124 5.34 -3.93 23.85
C ASP A 124 5.98 -3.03 24.92
N GLY A 125 5.26 -1.98 25.32
CA GLY A 125 5.68 -1.03 26.34
C GLY A 125 4.60 0.00 26.61
N LEU A 126 4.87 0.91 27.55
CA LEU A 126 3.99 2.04 27.80
C LEU A 126 4.24 3.13 26.76
N HIS A 127 3.19 3.89 26.45
CA HIS A 127 3.31 5.02 25.54
C HIS A 127 4.14 6.15 26.20
N ILE A 128 5.02 6.73 25.40
CA ILE A 128 5.85 7.92 25.73
C ILE A 128 5.80 8.90 24.55
N ASN A 129 6.14 10.16 24.76
CA ASN A 129 6.13 11.20 23.72
C ASN A 129 4.80 11.27 22.94
N SER A 130 3.70 10.90 23.56
CA SER A 130 2.39 10.70 22.95
C SER A 130 1.28 11.49 23.66
N ASP A 131 1.64 12.56 24.41
CA ASP A 131 0.73 13.49 25.08
C ASP A 131 -0.31 12.74 25.93
N PHE A 132 -1.60 12.88 25.61
CA PHE A 132 -2.68 12.25 26.36
C PHE A 132 -2.66 10.71 26.38
N LEU A 133 -1.78 10.07 25.62
CA LEU A 133 -1.58 8.61 25.62
C LEU A 133 -0.41 8.17 26.52
N ASP A 134 0.41 9.10 27.02
CA ASP A 134 1.59 8.76 27.81
C ASP A 134 1.23 7.94 29.05
N GLY A 135 2.02 6.91 29.32
CA GLY A 135 1.83 5.98 30.41
C GLY A 135 0.75 4.91 30.19
N LEU A 136 0.01 4.94 29.07
CA LEU A 136 -0.97 3.92 28.74
C LEU A 136 -0.32 2.71 28.08
N ASN A 137 -0.88 1.54 28.36
CA ASN A 137 -0.57 0.33 27.61
C ASN A 137 -1.22 0.39 26.21
N LYS A 138 -0.88 -0.58 25.35
CA LYS A 138 -1.31 -0.64 23.95
C LYS A 138 -2.84 -0.63 23.78
N THR A 139 -3.55 -1.43 24.59
CA THR A 139 -5.02 -1.57 24.48
C THR A 139 -5.72 -0.28 24.83
N ASP A 140 -5.39 0.30 25.99
CA ASP A 140 -6.00 1.54 26.47
C ASP A 140 -5.67 2.72 25.56
N ALA A 141 -4.45 2.76 25.02
CA ALA A 141 -4.03 3.80 24.07
C ALA A 141 -4.77 3.71 22.73
N ILE A 142 -5.01 2.48 22.23
CA ILE A 142 -5.79 2.28 20.99
C ILE A 142 -7.23 2.78 21.19
N ASP A 143 -7.90 2.39 22.25
CA ASP A 143 -9.27 2.83 22.49
C ASP A 143 -9.33 4.35 22.65
N LYS A 144 -8.44 4.93 23.45
CA LYS A 144 -8.40 6.39 23.68
C LYS A 144 -8.11 7.21 22.43
N ILE A 145 -7.19 6.77 21.55
CA ILE A 145 -6.91 7.49 20.31
C ILE A 145 -8.06 7.38 19.31
N ILE A 146 -8.76 6.22 19.26
CA ILE A 146 -9.94 6.05 18.42
C ILE A 146 -11.05 7.00 18.88
N ASP A 147 -11.36 7.04 20.18
CA ASP A 147 -12.36 7.95 20.75
C ASP A 147 -12.01 9.42 20.42
N TRP A 148 -10.73 9.77 20.53
CA TRP A 148 -10.27 11.11 20.16
C TRP A 148 -10.48 11.42 18.67
N LEU A 149 -10.11 10.50 17.76
CA LEU A 149 -10.31 10.66 16.31
C LEU A 149 -11.79 10.77 15.95
N GLU A 150 -12.66 9.98 16.58
CA GLU A 150 -14.11 10.03 16.39
C GLU A 150 -14.69 11.35 16.89
N SER A 151 -14.25 11.82 18.07
CA SER A 151 -14.69 13.11 18.62
C SER A 151 -14.36 14.31 17.74
N LYS A 152 -13.29 14.18 16.95
CA LYS A 152 -12.86 15.22 15.98
C LYS A 152 -13.45 15.02 14.57
N ASN A 153 -14.21 13.95 14.33
CA ASN A 153 -14.74 13.56 13.02
C ASN A 153 -13.65 13.37 11.93
N ILE A 154 -12.44 12.93 12.32
CA ILE A 154 -11.30 12.68 11.42
C ILE A 154 -10.92 11.22 11.31
N GLY A 155 -11.61 10.33 12.00
CA GLY A 155 -11.42 8.88 11.95
C GLY A 155 -12.59 8.15 12.58
N LYS A 156 -12.62 6.84 12.40
CA LYS A 156 -13.60 5.95 13.02
C LYS A 156 -13.00 4.57 13.27
N LYS A 157 -13.50 3.88 14.30
CA LYS A 157 -13.16 2.46 14.55
C LYS A 157 -13.62 1.62 13.36
N LYS A 158 -12.72 0.84 12.80
CA LYS A 158 -13.01 -0.11 11.72
C LYS A 158 -12.43 -1.47 12.09
N ILE A 159 -13.27 -2.51 12.01
CA ILE A 159 -12.84 -3.89 12.19
C ILE A 159 -12.56 -4.45 10.78
N ASN A 160 -11.30 -4.79 10.53
CA ASN A 160 -10.91 -5.46 9.30
C ASN A 160 -10.54 -6.91 9.64
N TYR A 161 -11.09 -7.84 8.89
CA TYR A 161 -10.66 -9.23 8.97
C TYR A 161 -9.38 -9.40 8.16
N LYS A 162 -8.37 -10.10 8.73
CA LYS A 162 -7.13 -10.45 8.02
C LYS A 162 -7.36 -11.61 7.03
N LEU A 163 -8.41 -11.51 6.23
CA LEU A 163 -8.64 -12.40 5.11
C LEU A 163 -7.93 -11.79 3.91
N ARG A 164 -6.89 -12.46 3.44
CA ARG A 164 -6.32 -12.15 2.13
C ARG A 164 -7.11 -12.94 1.12
N GLU A 165 -7.54 -12.28 0.08
CA GLU A 165 -7.91 -12.94 -1.16
C GLU A 165 -6.72 -13.78 -1.58
N TRP A 166 -6.91 -15.09 -1.52
CA TRP A 166 -5.84 -16.04 -1.74
C TRP A 166 -5.52 -16.16 -3.25
N ILE A 167 -4.99 -17.27 -3.64
CA ILE A 167 -4.49 -17.57 -5.00
C ILE A 167 -5.47 -17.18 -6.12
N PHE A 168 -6.77 -17.26 -5.90
CA PHE A 168 -7.80 -16.97 -6.92
C PHE A 168 -7.86 -15.50 -7.36
N ALA A 169 -7.56 -14.57 -6.46
CA ALA A 169 -7.53 -13.14 -6.79
C ALA A 169 -6.18 -12.67 -7.34
N ARG A 170 -5.17 -13.54 -7.33
CA ARG A 170 -3.89 -13.22 -7.94
C ARG A 170 -3.93 -13.55 -9.42
N GLN A 171 -3.75 -12.55 -10.24
CA GLN A 171 -3.68 -12.64 -11.70
C GLN A 171 -2.46 -13.47 -12.13
N ARG A 172 -2.67 -14.78 -12.18
CA ARG A 172 -1.72 -15.75 -12.71
C ARG A 172 -2.33 -16.40 -13.93
N TYR A 173 -1.51 -16.92 -14.84
CA TYR A 173 -2.03 -17.68 -15.97
C TYR A 173 -2.76 -18.96 -15.52
N TRP A 174 -2.15 -19.69 -14.59
CA TRP A 174 -2.69 -20.95 -14.09
C TRP A 174 -3.59 -20.73 -12.87
N GLY A 175 -4.66 -21.47 -12.80
CA GLY A 175 -5.70 -21.39 -11.78
C GLY A 175 -7.04 -21.70 -12.38
N GLU A 176 -8.09 -21.53 -11.60
CA GLU A 176 -9.47 -21.65 -12.07
C GLU A 176 -9.97 -20.25 -12.49
N PRO A 177 -10.26 -20.01 -13.76
CA PRO A 177 -10.80 -18.74 -14.19
C PRO A 177 -12.19 -18.53 -13.59
N ILE A 178 -12.45 -17.33 -13.09
CA ILE A 178 -13.77 -16.96 -12.58
C ILE A 178 -14.68 -16.74 -13.79
N PRO A 179 -15.84 -17.44 -13.88
CA PRO A 179 -16.72 -17.38 -15.05
C PRO A 179 -17.59 -16.10 -15.06
N ILE A 180 -16.93 -14.96 -15.14
CA ILE A 180 -17.54 -13.63 -15.14
C ILE A 180 -16.97 -12.85 -16.32
N VAL A 181 -17.84 -12.17 -17.05
CA VAL A 181 -17.49 -11.17 -18.07
C VAL A 181 -17.98 -9.80 -17.65
N TYR A 182 -17.35 -8.75 -18.15
CA TYR A 182 -17.80 -7.38 -17.98
C TYR A 182 -18.42 -6.90 -19.31
N LEU A 183 -19.66 -6.45 -19.25
CA LEU A 183 -20.37 -5.87 -20.36
C LEU A 183 -20.83 -4.46 -19.94
N ASP A 184 -20.34 -3.43 -20.63
CA ASP A 184 -20.61 -2.03 -20.30
C ASP A 184 -20.29 -1.71 -18.81
N ASP A 185 -19.15 -2.20 -18.29
CA ASP A 185 -18.71 -2.12 -16.89
C ASP A 185 -19.59 -2.87 -15.86
N GLU A 186 -20.60 -3.61 -16.31
CA GLU A 186 -21.40 -4.47 -15.43
C GLU A 186 -20.89 -5.91 -15.44
N MET A 187 -20.76 -6.51 -14.26
CA MET A 187 -20.41 -7.93 -14.12
C MET A 187 -21.57 -8.82 -14.52
N ARG A 188 -21.31 -9.81 -15.38
CA ARG A 188 -22.25 -10.85 -15.81
C ARG A 188 -21.64 -12.24 -15.63
N ALA A 189 -22.36 -13.14 -15.01
CA ALA A 189 -21.93 -14.53 -14.93
C ALA A 189 -22.13 -15.22 -16.27
N LEU A 190 -21.19 -16.10 -16.65
CA LEU A 190 -21.38 -16.99 -17.79
C LEU A 190 -22.52 -17.99 -17.50
N ALA A 191 -23.24 -18.43 -18.56
CA ALA A 191 -24.23 -19.47 -18.41
C ALA A 191 -23.58 -20.85 -18.16
N ASP A 192 -24.30 -21.75 -17.50
CA ASP A 192 -23.82 -23.11 -17.23
C ASP A 192 -23.44 -23.88 -18.52
N SER A 193 -24.06 -23.54 -19.65
CA SER A 193 -23.73 -24.08 -20.97
C SER A 193 -22.32 -23.70 -21.46
N ASP A 194 -21.76 -22.59 -20.95
CA ASP A 194 -20.47 -22.05 -21.39
C ASP A 194 -19.32 -22.55 -20.51
N LEU A 195 -19.66 -23.40 -19.56
CA LEU A 195 -18.68 -24.00 -18.63
C LEU A 195 -18.24 -25.40 -19.13
N PRO A 196 -17.01 -25.83 -18.84
CA PRO A 196 -15.98 -25.12 -18.08
C PRO A 196 -15.29 -24.03 -18.89
N LEU A 197 -15.07 -22.86 -18.26
CA LEU A 197 -14.24 -21.81 -18.83
C LEU A 197 -12.78 -22.27 -18.87
N LYS A 198 -12.23 -22.47 -20.05
CA LYS A 198 -10.85 -22.95 -20.25
C LYS A 198 -9.91 -21.79 -20.46
N LEU A 199 -8.74 -21.89 -19.85
CA LEU A 199 -7.63 -20.96 -20.09
C LEU A 199 -7.11 -21.10 -21.52
N PRO A 200 -6.76 -20.00 -22.21
CA PRO A 200 -6.20 -20.02 -23.55
C PRO A 200 -4.74 -20.50 -23.52
N GLU A 201 -4.27 -21.06 -24.61
CA GLU A 201 -2.84 -21.31 -24.77
C GLU A 201 -2.12 -20.00 -25.10
N LEU A 202 -0.95 -19.80 -24.49
CA LEU A 202 -0.08 -18.63 -24.71
C LEU A 202 1.27 -19.07 -25.26
N GLU A 203 1.85 -18.26 -26.13
CA GLU A 203 3.23 -18.44 -26.58
C GLU A 203 4.27 -18.11 -25.50
N ASP A 204 3.92 -17.18 -24.60
CA ASP A 204 4.77 -16.72 -23.50
C ASP A 204 3.97 -16.55 -22.20
N TYR A 205 4.33 -17.32 -21.18
CA TYR A 205 3.72 -17.35 -19.86
C TYR A 205 4.42 -16.43 -18.83
N GLY A 206 5.45 -15.71 -19.26
CA GLY A 206 6.16 -14.77 -18.39
C GLY A 206 5.30 -13.55 -18.03
N PRO A 207 5.66 -12.81 -16.96
CA PRO A 207 4.96 -11.60 -16.60
C PRO A 207 5.01 -10.57 -17.73
N SER A 208 3.97 -9.76 -17.83
CA SER A 208 3.98 -8.64 -18.78
C SER A 208 4.96 -7.55 -18.31
N LYS A 209 5.44 -6.70 -19.24
CA LYS A 209 6.30 -5.56 -18.92
C LYS A 209 5.59 -4.51 -18.03
N THR A 210 4.27 -4.56 -17.97
CA THR A 210 3.42 -3.66 -17.17
C THR A 210 3.07 -4.23 -15.80
N GLY A 211 3.54 -5.47 -15.47
CA GLY A 211 3.15 -6.18 -14.27
C GLY A 211 1.76 -6.83 -14.34
N ALA A 212 1.06 -6.68 -15.46
CA ALA A 212 -0.25 -7.30 -15.67
C ALA A 212 -0.15 -8.84 -15.82
N SER A 213 -1.29 -9.52 -15.68
CA SER A 213 -1.39 -10.96 -15.85
C SER A 213 -0.85 -11.42 -17.21
N PRO A 214 -0.19 -12.58 -17.29
CA PRO A 214 0.10 -13.21 -18.59
C PRO A 214 -1.14 -13.38 -19.47
N LEU A 215 -2.35 -13.51 -18.90
CA LEU A 215 -3.61 -13.61 -19.63
C LEU A 215 -3.93 -12.37 -20.46
N ASP A 216 -3.42 -11.18 -20.11
CA ASP A 216 -3.60 -9.96 -20.90
C ASP A 216 -3.02 -10.08 -22.32
N LYS A 217 -2.09 -11.03 -22.53
CA LYS A 217 -1.54 -11.35 -23.84
C LYS A 217 -2.52 -12.12 -24.73
N ALA A 218 -3.54 -12.75 -24.14
CA ALA A 218 -4.59 -13.46 -24.84
C ALA A 218 -5.73 -12.51 -25.23
N THR A 219 -5.45 -11.52 -26.06
CA THR A 219 -6.36 -10.43 -26.41
C THR A 219 -7.73 -10.90 -26.87
N ASP A 220 -7.79 -11.96 -27.68
CA ASP A 220 -9.06 -12.50 -28.20
C ASP A 220 -9.86 -13.26 -27.14
N TRP A 221 -9.19 -13.76 -26.09
CA TRP A 221 -9.84 -14.41 -24.96
C TRP A 221 -10.34 -13.40 -23.93
N VAL A 222 -9.55 -12.34 -23.69
CA VAL A 222 -9.91 -11.26 -22.77
C VAL A 222 -11.01 -10.37 -23.33
N ASN A 223 -10.91 -10.03 -24.65
CA ASN A 223 -11.90 -9.21 -25.35
C ASN A 223 -12.82 -10.12 -26.17
N THR A 224 -13.65 -10.87 -25.49
CA THR A 224 -14.55 -11.82 -26.11
C THR A 224 -15.92 -11.18 -26.41
N THR A 225 -16.74 -11.86 -27.21
CA THR A 225 -18.13 -11.47 -27.46
C THR A 225 -19.05 -12.20 -26.50
N PHE A 226 -19.88 -11.47 -25.77
CA PHE A 226 -20.89 -12.01 -24.87
C PHE A 226 -22.29 -11.58 -25.32
N GLU A 227 -23.24 -12.53 -25.49
CA GLU A 227 -24.57 -12.26 -25.98
C GLU A 227 -24.62 -11.44 -27.30
N GLY A 228 -23.62 -11.62 -28.17
CA GLY A 228 -23.49 -10.91 -29.43
C GLY A 228 -22.97 -9.49 -29.36
N LYS A 229 -22.49 -9.07 -28.19
CA LYS A 229 -21.77 -7.77 -27.93
C LYS A 229 -20.32 -8.02 -27.64
N PRO A 230 -19.40 -7.17 -28.14
CA PRO A 230 -17.97 -7.23 -27.83
C PRO A 230 -17.68 -6.84 -26.38
#